data_65754e23369c34f64dc0f18175f9cb24
#
_entry.id   65754e23369c34f64dc0f18175f9cb24
#
_cell.length_a   1.000
_cell.length_b   1.000
_cell.length_c   1.000
_cell.angle_alpha   90.00
_cell.angle_beta   90.00
_cell.angle_gamma   90.00
#
_symmetry.space_group_name_H-M   'P 1'
#
loop_
_entity.id
_entity.type
_entity.pdbx_description
1 polymer ?
#
loop_
_entity_poly.entity_id
_entity_poly.type
_entity_poly.pdbx_seq_one_letter_code
_entity_poly.pdbx_strand_id
1 'polypeptide(L)'
;MDVATQIYIETVQVSDIPWHRLTTTYGRATDFPTELDVLWNMESIETINAAGEELAQNIEHQSTLWHATPFAMIFLFRIFKKALEERTQNEVAHYLAEQLVDLFTVIAECIRDGLVLEHADPLPHFVDMLNEEYLWSEEYDEDEDVLRYEEEDVFPDDLFFSFY
;
A
#
# COMPACT_ATOMS: atom_id res chain seq x y z
N MET A 1 7.96 -17.16 -2.76
CA MET A 1 8.64 -15.87 -2.95
C MET A 1 10.06 -16.18 -3.39
N ASP A 2 10.54 -15.62 -4.48
CA ASP A 2 11.92 -15.79 -4.92
C ASP A 2 12.89 -14.95 -4.07
N VAL A 3 14.20 -15.27 -4.16
CA VAL A 3 15.23 -14.61 -3.34
C VAL A 3 15.38 -13.12 -3.68
N ALA A 4 15.16 -12.72 -4.93
CA ALA A 4 15.29 -11.33 -5.35
C ALA A 4 14.17 -10.47 -4.76
N THR A 5 12.93 -10.96 -4.81
CA THR A 5 11.78 -10.33 -4.16
C THR A 5 11.98 -10.19 -2.64
N GLN A 6 12.50 -11.25 -2.00
CA GLN A 6 12.79 -11.18 -0.56
C GLN A 6 13.81 -10.10 -0.23
N ILE A 7 14.93 -10.05 -0.95
CA ILE A 7 15.97 -9.02 -0.75
C ILE A 7 15.39 -7.62 -0.98
N TYR A 8 14.58 -7.44 -2.03
CA TYR A 8 13.94 -6.17 -2.32
C TYR A 8 13.05 -5.72 -1.14
N ILE A 9 12.15 -6.56 -0.68
CA ILE A 9 11.25 -6.27 0.45
C ILE A 9 12.03 -5.95 1.74
N GLU A 10 13.18 -6.60 1.95
CA GLU A 10 14.01 -6.36 3.13
C GLU A 10 14.82 -5.05 3.06
N THR A 11 15.18 -4.59 1.85
CA THR A 11 16.13 -3.49 1.67
C THR A 11 15.54 -2.18 1.15
N VAL A 12 14.41 -2.24 0.45
CA VAL A 12 13.76 -1.05 -0.14
C VAL A 12 13.48 0.01 0.92
N GLN A 13 13.72 1.29 0.57
CA GLN A 13 13.41 2.44 1.40
C GLN A 13 12.14 3.13 0.91
N VAL A 14 11.49 3.91 1.77
CA VAL A 14 10.30 4.70 1.40
C VAL A 14 10.61 5.62 0.20
N SER A 15 11.81 6.20 0.17
CA SER A 15 12.27 7.08 -0.91
C SER A 15 12.54 6.39 -2.24
N ASP A 16 12.64 5.06 -2.27
CA ASP A 16 12.90 4.30 -3.49
C ASP A 16 11.63 4.02 -4.30
N ILE A 17 10.47 4.26 -3.71
CA ILE A 17 9.16 4.03 -4.33
C ILE A 17 8.66 5.34 -4.97
N PRO A 18 8.24 5.31 -6.23
CA PRO A 18 7.68 6.49 -6.92
C PRO A 18 6.22 6.71 -6.52
N TRP A 19 5.96 7.03 -5.25
CA TRP A 19 4.62 7.14 -4.67
C TRP A 19 3.68 8.06 -5.46
N HIS A 20 4.20 9.18 -5.96
CA HIS A 20 3.44 10.14 -6.76
C HIS A 20 3.00 9.59 -8.13
N ARG A 21 3.43 8.39 -8.49
CA ARG A 21 3.08 7.67 -9.71
C ARG A 21 2.30 6.38 -9.47
N LEU A 22 1.99 6.08 -8.23
CA LEU A 22 1.19 4.91 -7.85
C LEU A 22 -0.26 5.31 -7.60
N THR A 23 -1.18 4.50 -8.13
CA THR A 23 -2.61 4.69 -7.95
C THR A 23 -3.08 4.20 -6.59
N THR A 24 -3.99 4.95 -6.00
CA THR A 24 -4.75 4.61 -4.79
C THR A 24 -6.25 4.68 -5.07
N THR A 25 -7.08 4.46 -4.07
CA THR A 25 -8.54 4.64 -4.19
C THR A 25 -8.92 6.05 -4.65
N TYR A 26 -8.23 7.09 -4.17
CA TYR A 26 -8.62 8.48 -4.37
C TYR A 26 -7.57 9.32 -5.10
N GLY A 27 -6.74 8.71 -5.91
CA GLY A 27 -5.74 9.40 -6.72
C GLY A 27 -4.35 8.78 -6.62
N ARG A 28 -3.35 9.61 -6.41
CA ARG A 28 -1.94 9.21 -6.33
C ARG A 28 -1.51 9.06 -4.87
N ALA A 29 -0.60 8.13 -4.61
CA ALA A 29 -0.04 7.89 -3.26
C ALA A 29 1.00 8.95 -2.82
N THR A 30 0.89 10.19 -3.30
CA THR A 30 1.90 11.25 -3.10
C THR A 30 2.23 11.49 -1.62
N ASP A 31 1.23 11.42 -0.74
CA ASP A 31 1.38 11.73 0.67
C ASP A 31 1.80 10.54 1.54
N PHE A 32 1.84 9.32 0.98
CA PHE A 32 2.19 8.10 1.72
C PHE A 32 3.52 8.18 2.48
N PRO A 33 4.62 8.77 1.93
CA PRO A 33 5.86 8.94 2.69
C PRO A 33 5.66 9.71 4.01
N THR A 34 4.83 10.75 3.99
CA THR A 34 4.53 11.57 5.18
C THR A 34 3.72 10.77 6.18
N GLU A 35 2.68 10.08 5.72
CA GLU A 35 1.82 9.28 6.59
C GLU A 35 2.58 8.11 7.22
N LEU A 36 3.43 7.43 6.45
CA LEU A 36 4.30 6.36 6.96
C LEU A 36 5.30 6.87 8.00
N ASP A 37 5.84 8.10 7.84
CA ASP A 37 6.73 8.72 8.82
C ASP A 37 6.00 9.05 10.12
N VAL A 38 4.77 9.57 10.05
CA VAL A 38 3.91 9.80 11.22
C VAL A 38 3.66 8.51 11.99
N LEU A 39 3.30 7.42 11.29
CA LEU A 39 3.09 6.12 11.93
C LEU A 39 4.39 5.56 12.54
N TRP A 40 5.52 5.76 11.88
CA TRP A 40 6.82 5.31 12.38
C TRP A 40 7.23 6.02 13.68
N ASN A 41 6.95 7.33 13.79
CA ASN A 41 7.36 8.13 14.93
C ASN A 41 6.47 7.92 16.17
N MET A 42 5.22 7.51 16.02
CA MET A 42 4.29 7.16 17.12
C MET A 42 4.20 8.27 18.19
N GLU A 43 4.03 9.54 17.77
CA GLU A 43 4.06 10.69 18.69
C GLU A 43 2.79 10.80 19.53
N SER A 44 1.61 10.59 18.93
CA SER A 44 0.33 10.63 19.65
C SER A 44 -0.72 9.75 18.98
N ILE A 45 -1.74 9.32 19.74
CA ILE A 45 -2.88 8.53 19.19
C ILE A 45 -3.62 9.36 18.14
N GLU A 46 -3.79 10.66 18.34
CA GLU A 46 -4.48 11.55 17.40
C GLU A 46 -3.79 11.57 16.03
N THR A 47 -2.47 11.77 16.02
CA THR A 47 -1.70 11.85 14.75
C THR A 47 -1.64 10.52 14.03
N ILE A 48 -1.41 9.40 14.74
CA ILE A 48 -1.37 8.08 14.11
C ILE A 48 -2.75 7.62 13.61
N ASN A 49 -3.84 8.05 14.29
CA ASN A 49 -5.18 7.74 13.84
C ASN A 49 -5.49 8.43 12.50
N ALA A 50 -5.19 9.73 12.40
CA ALA A 50 -5.39 10.49 11.17
C ALA A 50 -4.58 9.90 10.00
N ALA A 51 -3.28 9.63 10.20
CA ALA A 51 -2.41 9.05 9.18
C ALA A 51 -2.82 7.63 8.81
N GLY A 52 -3.20 6.82 9.81
CA GLY A 52 -3.66 5.46 9.60
C GLY A 52 -4.98 5.36 8.83
N GLU A 53 -5.95 6.24 9.13
CA GLU A 53 -7.21 6.32 8.40
C GLU A 53 -6.99 6.73 6.94
N GLU A 54 -6.12 7.73 6.70
CA GLU A 54 -5.78 8.18 5.35
C GLU A 54 -5.12 7.08 4.52
N LEU A 55 -4.12 6.38 5.07
CA LEU A 55 -3.50 5.24 4.41
C LEU A 55 -4.51 4.12 4.17
N ALA A 56 -5.28 3.72 5.18
CA ALA A 56 -6.18 2.58 5.11
C ALA A 56 -7.21 2.74 3.99
N GLN A 57 -7.90 3.89 3.91
CA GLN A 57 -8.92 4.13 2.89
C GLN A 57 -8.34 4.25 1.47
N ASN A 58 -7.05 4.54 1.33
CA ASN A 58 -6.37 4.67 0.06
C ASN A 58 -5.77 3.35 -0.46
N ILE A 59 -5.44 2.40 0.42
CA ILE A 59 -4.86 1.10 0.04
C ILE A 59 -5.88 -0.02 -0.03
N GLU A 60 -7.02 0.12 0.65
CA GLU A 60 -8.15 -0.81 0.59
C GLU A 60 -9.45 -0.03 0.59
N HIS A 61 -10.34 -0.29 -0.37
CA HIS A 61 -11.66 0.29 -0.41
C HIS A 61 -12.65 -0.65 -1.07
N GLN A 62 -13.74 -0.95 -0.35
CA GLN A 62 -14.83 -1.81 -0.83
C GLN A 62 -14.33 -3.17 -1.37
N SER A 63 -13.41 -3.80 -0.65
CA SER A 63 -12.78 -5.07 -1.01
C SER A 63 -11.89 -5.02 -2.26
N THR A 64 -11.42 -3.82 -2.64
CA THR A 64 -10.47 -3.64 -3.75
C THR A 64 -9.14 -3.15 -3.21
N LEU A 65 -8.06 -3.81 -3.66
CA LEU A 65 -6.68 -3.37 -3.43
C LEU A 65 -6.21 -2.53 -4.63
N TRP A 66 -5.18 -1.72 -4.41
CA TRP A 66 -4.69 -0.75 -5.38
C TRP A 66 -3.19 -0.90 -5.63
N HIS A 67 -2.68 -0.26 -6.68
CA HIS A 67 -1.28 -0.35 -7.06
C HIS A 67 -0.31 0.02 -5.92
N ALA A 68 -0.67 1.01 -5.09
CA ALA A 68 0.13 1.42 -3.93
C ALA A 68 0.09 0.40 -2.77
N THR A 69 -0.93 -0.47 -2.69
CA THR A 69 -1.15 -1.37 -1.55
C THR A 69 0.05 -2.27 -1.24
N PRO A 70 0.57 -3.09 -2.17
CA PRO A 70 1.67 -4.01 -1.87
C PRO A 70 2.94 -3.29 -1.40
N PHE A 71 3.20 -2.08 -1.90
CA PHE A 71 4.35 -1.28 -1.47
C PHE A 71 4.13 -0.68 -0.09
N ALA A 72 2.95 -0.14 0.20
CA ALA A 72 2.61 0.38 1.53
C ALA A 72 2.70 -0.73 2.60
N MET A 73 2.27 -1.94 2.27
CA MET A 73 2.30 -3.09 3.17
C MET A 73 3.71 -3.43 3.65
N ILE A 74 4.76 -3.25 2.83
CA ILE A 74 6.15 -3.47 3.24
C ILE A 74 6.50 -2.59 4.45
N PHE A 75 6.16 -1.32 4.38
CA PHE A 75 6.48 -0.34 5.42
C PHE A 75 5.55 -0.45 6.62
N LEU A 76 4.26 -0.66 6.40
CA LEU A 76 3.30 -0.91 7.47
C LEU A 76 3.68 -2.14 8.30
N PHE A 77 4.21 -3.19 7.67
CA PHE A 77 4.69 -4.36 8.38
C PHE A 77 5.95 -4.08 9.22
N ARG A 78 6.85 -3.22 8.74
CA ARG A 78 8.02 -2.77 9.52
C ARG A 78 7.59 -1.90 10.70
N ILE A 79 6.62 -1.00 10.50
CA ILE A 79 6.02 -0.18 11.56
C ILE A 79 5.35 -1.07 12.61
N PHE A 80 4.59 -2.07 12.18
CA PHE A 80 3.95 -3.03 13.07
C PHE A 80 4.96 -3.78 13.94
N LYS A 81 6.07 -4.25 13.37
CA LYS A 81 7.14 -4.89 14.15
C LYS A 81 7.69 -3.97 15.22
N LYS A 82 7.98 -2.71 14.88
CA LYS A 82 8.44 -1.68 15.83
C LYS A 82 7.39 -1.46 16.92
N ALA A 83 6.13 -1.29 16.55
CA ALA A 83 5.02 -1.10 17.51
C ALA A 83 4.90 -2.29 18.48
N LEU A 84 5.03 -3.53 18.00
CA LEU A 84 5.05 -4.72 18.85
C LEU A 84 6.20 -4.74 19.85
N GLU A 85 7.39 -4.26 19.47
CA GLU A 85 8.55 -4.19 20.35
C GLU A 85 8.36 -3.13 21.45
N GLU A 86 7.70 -2.02 21.14
CA GLU A 86 7.52 -0.88 22.05
C GLU A 86 6.21 -0.93 22.87
N ARG A 87 5.22 -1.73 22.49
CA ARG A 87 3.84 -1.73 23.04
C ARG A 87 3.71 -1.83 24.55
N THR A 88 4.68 -2.43 25.22
CA THR A 88 4.64 -2.63 26.69
C THR A 88 5.02 -1.35 27.47
N GLN A 89 5.66 -0.39 26.82
CA GLN A 89 6.17 0.84 27.41
C GLN A 89 5.62 2.10 26.74
N ASN A 90 4.95 1.96 25.59
CA ASN A 90 4.41 3.04 24.79
C ASN A 90 2.94 2.74 24.43
N GLU A 91 2.02 3.49 25.01
CA GLU A 91 0.57 3.34 24.79
C GLU A 91 0.20 3.61 23.33
N VAL A 92 0.88 4.55 22.66
CA VAL A 92 0.66 4.87 21.25
C VAL A 92 1.05 3.67 20.37
N ALA A 93 2.18 3.03 20.68
CA ALA A 93 2.61 1.83 19.97
C ALA A 93 1.66 0.65 20.19
N HIS A 94 1.11 0.51 21.39
CA HIS A 94 0.10 -0.51 21.69
C HIS A 94 -1.15 -0.32 20.82
N TYR A 95 -1.68 0.91 20.83
CA TYR A 95 -2.85 1.28 20.03
C TYR A 95 -2.60 1.07 18.53
N LEU A 96 -1.46 1.55 18.00
CA LEU A 96 -1.11 1.37 16.59
C LEU A 96 -1.01 -0.11 16.18
N ALA A 97 -0.45 -0.94 17.06
CA ALA A 97 -0.36 -2.38 16.77
C ALA A 97 -1.74 -3.03 16.62
N GLU A 98 -2.73 -2.63 17.42
CA GLU A 98 -4.11 -3.10 17.31
C GLU A 98 -4.75 -2.65 15.99
N GLN A 99 -4.61 -1.36 15.63
CA GLN A 99 -5.14 -0.81 14.38
C GLN A 99 -4.55 -1.50 13.14
N LEU A 100 -3.24 -1.77 13.17
CA LEU A 100 -2.59 -2.46 12.05
C LEU A 100 -3.02 -3.94 11.93
N VAL A 101 -3.33 -4.62 13.03
CA VAL A 101 -3.91 -5.98 12.97
C VAL A 101 -5.27 -5.94 12.28
N ASP A 102 -6.12 -4.97 12.61
CA ASP A 102 -7.43 -4.83 11.98
C ASP A 102 -7.29 -4.56 10.47
N LEU A 103 -6.42 -3.63 10.08
CA LEU A 103 -6.15 -3.34 8.66
C LEU A 103 -5.60 -4.56 7.92
N PHE A 104 -4.64 -5.29 8.48
CA PHE A 104 -4.09 -6.49 7.86
C PHE A 104 -5.13 -7.60 7.72
N THR A 105 -6.07 -7.67 8.66
CA THR A 105 -7.19 -8.62 8.57
C THR A 105 -8.09 -8.31 7.37
N VAL A 106 -8.47 -7.05 7.19
CA VAL A 106 -9.28 -6.61 6.04
C VAL A 106 -8.55 -6.89 4.72
N ILE A 107 -7.27 -6.54 4.61
CA ILE A 107 -6.47 -6.81 3.40
C ILE A 107 -6.38 -8.32 3.13
N ALA A 108 -6.16 -9.15 4.16
CA ALA A 108 -6.13 -10.60 4.01
C ALA A 108 -7.50 -11.17 3.55
N GLU A 109 -8.60 -10.56 3.95
CA GLU A 109 -9.94 -10.91 3.47
C GLU A 109 -10.11 -10.54 2.00
N CYS A 110 -9.66 -9.35 1.58
CA CYS A 110 -9.67 -8.95 0.17
C CYS A 110 -8.87 -9.94 -0.70
N ILE A 111 -7.66 -10.32 -0.27
CA ILE A 111 -6.83 -11.31 -0.98
C ILE A 111 -7.55 -12.66 -1.08
N ARG A 112 -8.12 -13.14 0.04
CA ARG A 112 -8.88 -14.41 0.06
C ARG A 112 -10.06 -14.37 -0.92
N ASP A 113 -10.80 -13.28 -0.93
CA ASP A 113 -11.98 -13.13 -1.78
C ASP A 113 -11.58 -12.91 -3.25
N GLY A 114 -10.45 -12.27 -3.51
CA GLY A 114 -9.84 -12.15 -4.83
C GLY A 114 -9.45 -13.49 -5.45
N LEU A 115 -9.04 -14.48 -4.65
CA LEU A 115 -8.65 -15.81 -5.14
C LEU A 115 -9.77 -16.61 -5.80
N VAL A 116 -11.03 -16.23 -5.65
CA VAL A 116 -12.18 -16.90 -6.30
C VAL A 116 -12.54 -16.30 -7.68
N LEU A 117 -11.90 -15.18 -8.05
CA LEU A 117 -12.08 -14.58 -9.37
C LEU A 117 -11.31 -15.35 -10.43
N GLU A 118 -11.73 -15.26 -11.70
CA GLU A 118 -10.89 -15.72 -12.82
C GLU A 118 -9.74 -14.73 -12.96
N HIS A 119 -8.52 -15.27 -12.89
CA HIS A 119 -7.31 -14.46 -12.87
C HIS A 119 -6.52 -14.59 -14.18
N ALA A 120 -5.87 -13.48 -14.57
CA ALA A 120 -4.63 -13.53 -15.32
C ALA A 120 -3.48 -14.03 -14.42
N ASP A 121 -2.40 -14.50 -15.02
CA ASP A 121 -1.18 -14.78 -14.26
C ASP A 121 -0.59 -13.47 -13.74
N PRO A 122 -0.23 -13.37 -12.44
CA PRO A 122 0.41 -12.18 -11.90
C PRO A 122 1.80 -11.98 -12.51
N LEU A 123 2.33 -10.76 -12.39
CA LEU A 123 3.69 -10.42 -12.82
C LEU A 123 4.72 -11.35 -12.15
N PRO A 124 5.75 -11.81 -12.88
CA PRO A 124 6.69 -12.81 -12.39
C PRO A 124 7.56 -12.30 -11.23
N HIS A 125 7.82 -11.00 -11.18
CA HIS A 125 8.63 -10.37 -10.15
C HIS A 125 7.90 -9.20 -9.53
N PHE A 126 7.96 -9.09 -8.21
CA PHE A 126 7.33 -8.01 -7.45
C PHE A 126 7.70 -6.61 -7.97
N VAL A 127 8.98 -6.40 -8.32
CA VAL A 127 9.49 -5.12 -8.81
C VAL A 127 8.91 -4.72 -10.18
N ASP A 128 8.43 -5.67 -10.96
CA ASP A 128 7.86 -5.42 -12.29
C ASP A 128 6.59 -4.54 -12.22
N MET A 129 5.92 -4.50 -11.05
CA MET A 129 4.83 -3.56 -10.81
C MET A 129 5.25 -2.09 -10.90
N LEU A 130 6.56 -1.78 -10.83
CA LEU A 130 7.11 -0.43 -11.00
C LEU A 130 7.62 -0.16 -12.42
N ASN A 131 7.33 -1.02 -13.39
CA ASN A 131 7.67 -0.76 -14.78
C ASN A 131 6.91 0.48 -15.29
N GLU A 132 7.57 1.24 -16.16
CA GLU A 132 7.09 2.55 -16.65
C GLU A 132 5.68 2.49 -17.24
N GLU A 133 5.33 1.40 -17.89
CA GLU A 133 4.01 1.17 -18.50
C GLU A 133 2.85 1.12 -17.49
N TYR A 134 3.14 0.84 -16.21
CA TYR A 134 2.15 0.75 -15.13
C TYR A 134 2.04 2.04 -14.31
N LEU A 135 3.02 2.91 -14.41
CA LEU A 135 3.09 4.13 -13.61
C LEU A 135 2.30 5.27 -14.25
N TRP A 136 1.78 6.16 -13.42
CA TRP A 136 1.24 7.42 -13.88
C TRP A 136 2.36 8.30 -14.44
N SER A 137 1.98 9.33 -15.24
CA SER A 137 2.93 10.35 -15.71
C SER A 137 3.70 10.98 -14.54
N GLU A 138 4.92 11.42 -14.81
CA GLU A 138 5.78 12.07 -13.78
C GLU A 138 5.13 13.33 -13.22
N GLU A 139 4.51 14.15 -14.10
CA GLU A 139 3.77 15.33 -13.71
C GLU A 139 2.29 15.00 -13.54
N TYR A 140 1.67 15.59 -12.53
CA TYR A 140 0.23 15.48 -12.31
C TYR A 140 -0.50 16.20 -13.44
N ASP A 141 -1.43 15.52 -14.10
CA ASP A 141 -2.34 16.06 -15.07
C ASP A 141 -3.78 15.65 -14.71
N GLU A 142 -4.62 16.63 -14.35
CA GLU A 142 -5.97 16.37 -13.85
C GLU A 142 -6.84 15.68 -14.91
N ASP A 143 -6.72 16.07 -16.18
CA ASP A 143 -7.52 15.47 -17.25
C ASP A 143 -7.12 14.02 -17.51
N GLU A 144 -5.82 13.71 -17.49
CA GLU A 144 -5.30 12.36 -17.66
C GLU A 144 -5.65 11.48 -16.45
N ASP A 145 -5.49 12.01 -15.24
CA ASP A 145 -5.77 11.30 -14.00
C ASP A 145 -7.28 10.96 -13.86
N VAL A 146 -8.16 11.88 -14.23
CA VAL A 146 -9.62 11.63 -14.23
C VAL A 146 -10.00 10.57 -15.25
N LEU A 147 -9.47 10.64 -16.47
CA LEU A 147 -9.75 9.66 -17.52
C LEU A 147 -9.34 8.24 -17.09
N ARG A 148 -8.25 8.10 -16.36
CA ARG A 148 -7.76 6.81 -15.88
C ARG A 148 -8.72 6.12 -14.92
N TYR A 149 -9.52 6.88 -14.13
CA TYR A 149 -10.56 6.32 -13.25
C TYR A 149 -11.90 6.05 -13.97
N GLU A 150 -12.15 6.72 -15.09
CA GLU A 150 -13.38 6.56 -15.86
C GLU A 150 -13.31 5.39 -16.85
N GLU A 151 -12.12 4.90 -17.18
CA GLU A 151 -11.93 3.74 -18.05
C GLU A 151 -12.21 2.44 -17.27
N GLU A 152 -13.02 1.54 -17.85
CA GLU A 152 -13.36 0.25 -17.22
C GLU A 152 -12.14 -0.65 -16.98
N ASP A 153 -11.06 -0.44 -17.73
CA ASP A 153 -9.82 -1.19 -17.66
C ASP A 153 -8.66 -0.31 -17.19
N VAL A 154 -8.74 0.24 -15.97
CA VAL A 154 -7.72 1.13 -15.38
C VAL A 154 -6.34 0.47 -15.27
N PHE A 155 -6.30 -0.83 -15.06
CA PHE A 155 -5.08 -1.62 -14.97
C PHE A 155 -5.11 -2.80 -15.93
N PRO A 156 -3.97 -3.13 -16.57
CA PRO A 156 -3.79 -4.43 -17.20
C PRO A 156 -4.04 -5.56 -16.18
N ASP A 157 -4.64 -6.67 -16.63
CA ASP A 157 -5.04 -7.78 -15.76
C ASP A 157 -3.86 -8.32 -14.93
N ASP A 158 -2.68 -8.49 -15.52
CA ASP A 158 -1.48 -8.97 -14.85
C ASP A 158 -1.02 -8.04 -13.72
N LEU A 159 -1.10 -6.72 -13.92
CA LEU A 159 -0.81 -5.76 -12.86
C LEU A 159 -1.88 -5.82 -11.76
N PHE A 160 -3.17 -5.80 -12.14
CA PHE A 160 -4.28 -5.81 -11.18
C PHE A 160 -4.19 -7.05 -10.26
N PHE A 161 -4.01 -8.23 -10.82
CA PHE A 161 -3.88 -9.46 -10.03
C PHE A 161 -2.56 -9.57 -9.26
N SER A 162 -1.58 -8.72 -9.54
CA SER A 162 -0.36 -8.63 -8.73
C SER A 162 -0.54 -7.87 -7.41
N PHE A 163 -1.69 -7.20 -7.20
CA PHE A 163 -2.01 -6.56 -5.91
C PHE A 163 -2.49 -7.57 -4.85
N TYR A 164 -2.97 -8.73 -5.29
CA TYR A 164 -3.50 -9.80 -4.48
C TYR A 164 -2.47 -10.92 -4.30
#